data_b47354f3ce976331b7891600bf30abf7
#
_entry.id   b47354f3ce976331b7891600bf30abf7
#
_cell.length_a   1.000
_cell.length_b   1.000
_cell.length_c   1.000
_cell.angle_alpha   90.00
_cell.angle_beta   90.00
_cell.angle_gamma   90.00
#
_symmetry.space_group_name_H-M   'P 1'
#
loop_
_entity.id
_entity.type
_entity.pdbx_description
1 polymer ?
#
loop_
_entity_poly.entity_id
_entity_poly.type
_entity_poly.pdbx_seq_one_letter_code
_entity_poly.pdbx_strand_id
1 'polypeptide(L)'
;DYQSLFQETLDGILPQFYLGEKYEAKRNKFKVKSGMPYDYWKDKGWMHNDDPYGWFEWYLKYYNGRRHSDDDRQIHRWKGVCGINGRWRNRIYKNIYDSNNWDISPRIQQSLLHWGYKVNEEDFIIWQKNNKLDSIIK
;
A
#
# COMPACT_ATOMS: atom_id res chain seq x y z
N ASP A 1 -16.78 -12.34 10.12
CA ASP A 1 -15.48 -12.71 10.71
C ASP A 1 -14.35 -12.18 9.84
N TYR A 2 -13.54 -11.29 10.39
CA TYR A 2 -12.41 -10.67 9.70
C TYR A 2 -11.39 -11.74 9.21
N GLN A 3 -11.20 -12.76 10.01
CA GLN A 3 -10.27 -13.84 9.69
C GLN A 3 -10.71 -14.64 8.46
N SER A 4 -12.01 -14.85 8.26
CA SER A 4 -12.50 -15.63 7.11
C SER A 4 -12.27 -14.93 5.78
N LEU A 5 -12.23 -13.60 5.76
CA LEU A 5 -11.92 -12.82 4.55
C LEU A 5 -10.48 -13.04 4.08
N PHE A 6 -9.60 -13.42 5.00
CA PHE A 6 -8.18 -13.57 4.73
C PHE A 6 -7.75 -15.01 4.50
N GLN A 7 -8.64 -15.99 4.68
CA GLN A 7 -8.25 -17.39 4.76
C GLN A 7 -7.36 -17.84 3.59
N GLU A 8 -7.75 -17.54 2.36
CA GLU A 8 -6.95 -17.90 1.18
C GLU A 8 -5.65 -17.10 1.08
N THR A 9 -5.69 -15.82 1.45
CA THR A 9 -4.53 -14.93 1.37
C THR A 9 -3.51 -15.20 2.47
N LEU A 10 -3.98 -15.70 3.63
CA LEU A 10 -3.16 -15.89 4.81
C LEU A 10 -2.76 -17.35 5.07
N ASP A 11 -3.15 -18.26 4.17
CA ASP A 11 -2.72 -19.65 4.28
C ASP A 11 -1.19 -19.72 4.34
N GLY A 12 -0.70 -20.43 5.37
CA GLY A 12 0.73 -20.57 5.63
C GLY A 12 1.37 -19.40 6.39
N ILE A 13 0.62 -18.35 6.69
CA ILE A 13 1.13 -17.25 7.51
C ILE A 13 0.73 -17.47 8.97
N LEU A 14 1.71 -17.38 9.87
CA LEU A 14 1.44 -17.57 11.30
C LEU A 14 0.51 -16.48 11.84
N PRO A 15 -0.49 -16.84 12.68
CA PRO A 15 -1.48 -15.89 13.19
C PRO A 15 -0.90 -14.65 13.89
N GLN A 16 0.24 -14.77 14.52
CA GLN A 16 0.90 -13.64 15.20
C GLN A 16 1.27 -12.48 14.25
N PHE A 17 1.36 -12.74 12.95
CA PHE A 17 1.69 -11.71 11.96
C PHE A 17 0.47 -10.93 11.45
N TYR A 18 -0.75 -11.41 11.67
CA TYR A 18 -1.96 -10.74 11.19
C TYR A 18 -3.06 -10.54 12.25
N LEU A 19 -2.98 -11.20 13.40
CA LEU A 19 -3.97 -11.08 14.47
C LEU A 19 -3.53 -10.15 15.61
N GLY A 20 -2.51 -9.34 15.39
CA GLY A 20 -2.05 -8.39 16.39
C GLY A 20 -3.10 -7.30 16.68
N GLU A 21 -3.40 -7.07 17.97
CA GLU A 21 -4.31 -6.01 18.39
C GLU A 21 -3.67 -4.62 18.37
N LYS A 22 -2.34 -4.56 18.41
CA LYS A 22 -1.58 -3.31 18.42
C LYS A 22 -0.65 -3.25 17.22
N TYR A 23 -0.52 -2.05 16.68
CA TYR A 23 0.48 -1.79 15.63
C TYR A 23 1.89 -1.91 16.19
N GLU A 24 2.69 -2.77 15.56
CA GLU A 24 4.10 -2.99 15.90
C GLU A 24 4.96 -2.79 14.66
N ALA A 25 5.65 -1.64 14.58
CA ALA A 25 6.50 -1.29 13.43
C ALA A 25 7.56 -2.36 13.14
N LYS A 26 8.12 -2.99 14.16
CA LYS A 26 9.14 -4.03 14.03
C LYS A 26 8.67 -5.28 13.28
N ARG A 27 7.35 -5.48 13.12
CA ARG A 27 6.76 -6.62 12.40
C ARG A 27 6.57 -6.35 10.91
N ASN A 28 6.64 -5.11 10.47
CA ASN A 28 6.50 -4.81 9.06
C ASN A 28 7.83 -4.98 8.32
N LYS A 29 7.77 -4.99 6.98
CA LYS A 29 8.94 -5.29 6.16
C LYS A 29 10.13 -4.35 6.43
N PHE A 30 9.87 -3.06 6.53
CA PHE A 30 10.92 -2.05 6.70
C PHE A 30 11.16 -1.69 8.16
N LYS A 31 10.40 -2.29 9.09
CA LYS A 31 10.52 -2.10 10.55
C LYS A 31 10.44 -0.63 10.97
N VAL A 32 9.64 0.15 10.26
CA VAL A 32 9.44 1.58 10.52
C VAL A 32 7.97 1.91 10.70
N LYS A 33 7.70 2.93 11.52
CA LYS A 33 6.35 3.46 11.66
C LYS A 33 5.98 4.18 10.36
N SER A 34 4.83 3.83 9.78
CA SER A 34 4.33 4.42 8.56
C SER A 34 2.81 4.53 8.61
N GLY A 35 2.29 5.59 7.99
CA GLY A 35 0.86 5.87 7.99
C GLY A 35 0.37 6.49 9.29
N MET A 36 -0.93 6.76 9.34
CA MET A 36 -1.61 7.34 10.49
C MET A 36 -2.41 6.27 11.24
N PRO A 37 -2.64 6.43 12.57
CA PRO A 37 -3.41 5.47 13.33
C PRO A 37 -4.86 5.39 12.85
N TYR A 38 -5.51 4.23 13.16
CA TYR A 38 -6.89 3.97 12.78
C TYR A 38 -7.86 5.08 13.19
N ASP A 39 -7.74 5.60 14.42
CA ASP A 39 -8.62 6.65 14.92
C ASP A 39 -8.53 7.92 14.08
N TYR A 40 -7.35 8.26 13.59
CA TYR A 40 -7.17 9.39 12.67
C TYR A 40 -7.98 9.20 11.38
N TRP A 41 -7.90 8.03 10.77
CA TRP A 41 -8.64 7.71 9.54
C TRP A 41 -10.15 7.74 9.77
N LYS A 42 -10.58 7.19 10.91
CA LYS A 42 -11.99 7.18 11.32
C LYS A 42 -12.52 8.60 11.53
N ASP A 43 -11.78 9.45 12.26
CA ASP A 43 -12.17 10.83 12.55
C ASP A 43 -12.26 11.69 11.29
N LYS A 44 -11.45 11.40 10.27
CA LYS A 44 -11.52 12.07 8.97
C LYS A 44 -12.69 11.60 8.10
N GLY A 45 -13.46 10.63 8.52
CA GLY A 45 -14.57 10.08 7.74
C GLY A 45 -14.15 9.29 6.51
N TRP A 46 -12.93 8.79 6.48
CA TRP A 46 -12.39 8.04 5.34
C TRP A 46 -12.75 6.56 5.36
N MET A 47 -13.35 6.08 6.46
CA MET A 47 -13.82 4.71 6.60
C MET A 47 -15.28 4.61 6.19
N HIS A 48 -15.61 3.63 5.35
CA HIS A 48 -17.00 3.33 5.03
C HIS A 48 -17.59 2.42 6.09
N ASN A 49 -18.88 2.59 6.41
CA ASN A 49 -19.55 1.78 7.43
C ASN A 49 -19.53 0.28 7.12
N ASP A 50 -19.59 -0.09 5.84
CA ASP A 50 -19.55 -1.48 5.40
C ASP A 50 -18.15 -2.07 5.42
N ASP A 51 -17.13 -1.22 5.49
CA ASP A 51 -15.72 -1.60 5.56
C ASP A 51 -15.04 -0.82 6.71
N PRO A 52 -15.45 -1.07 7.97
CA PRO A 52 -15.03 -0.27 9.11
C PRO A 52 -13.52 -0.31 9.40
N TYR A 53 -12.81 -1.32 8.90
CA TYR A 53 -11.35 -1.41 9.04
C TYR A 53 -10.59 -0.74 7.90
N GLY A 54 -11.29 -0.12 6.94
CA GLY A 54 -10.70 0.75 5.94
C GLY A 54 -10.40 0.08 4.62
N TRP A 55 -9.46 0.69 3.86
CA TRP A 55 -9.18 0.32 2.48
C TRP A 55 -8.81 -1.15 2.30
N PHE A 56 -8.01 -1.72 3.19
CA PHE A 56 -7.55 -3.10 3.04
C PHE A 56 -8.71 -4.10 3.17
N GLU A 57 -9.67 -3.84 4.05
CA GLU A 57 -10.90 -4.63 4.13
C GLU A 57 -11.72 -4.53 2.84
N TRP A 58 -11.89 -3.31 2.33
CA TRP A 58 -12.55 -3.10 1.05
C TRP A 58 -11.84 -3.87 -0.07
N TYR A 59 -10.50 -3.78 -0.14
CA TYR A 59 -9.69 -4.45 -1.16
C TYR A 59 -9.89 -5.96 -1.15
N LEU A 60 -9.86 -6.59 0.02
CA LEU A 60 -10.05 -8.03 0.13
C LEU A 60 -11.44 -8.46 -0.32
N LYS A 61 -12.46 -7.71 0.05
CA LYS A 61 -13.83 -7.98 -0.38
C LYS A 61 -13.98 -7.81 -1.90
N TYR A 62 -13.37 -6.77 -2.45
CA TYR A 62 -13.35 -6.53 -3.89
C TYR A 62 -12.63 -7.66 -4.62
N TYR A 63 -11.47 -8.05 -4.15
CA TYR A 63 -10.69 -9.16 -4.70
C TYR A 63 -11.47 -10.48 -4.70
N ASN A 64 -12.26 -10.71 -3.65
CA ASN A 64 -13.12 -11.88 -3.53
C ASN A 64 -14.46 -11.77 -4.29
N GLY A 65 -14.61 -10.73 -5.12
CA GLY A 65 -15.74 -10.61 -6.04
C GLY A 65 -16.85 -9.65 -5.63
N ARG A 66 -16.79 -9.06 -4.43
CA ARG A 66 -17.78 -8.05 -4.03
C ARG A 66 -17.67 -6.80 -4.89
N ARG A 67 -18.82 -6.28 -5.34
CA ARG A 67 -18.92 -4.96 -5.98
C ARG A 67 -19.79 -4.06 -5.11
N HIS A 68 -19.41 -2.80 -4.97
CA HIS A 68 -19.98 -1.90 -3.99
C HIS A 68 -20.00 -0.46 -4.49
N SER A 69 -20.91 0.36 -3.96
CA SER A 69 -21.00 1.77 -4.33
C SER A 69 -19.76 2.58 -3.98
N ASP A 70 -18.92 2.10 -3.06
CA ASP A 70 -17.68 2.75 -2.65
C ASP A 70 -16.45 2.37 -3.51
N ASP A 71 -16.61 1.46 -4.48
CA ASP A 71 -15.49 0.95 -5.28
C ASP A 71 -14.76 2.06 -6.02
N ASP A 72 -15.47 2.94 -6.70
CA ASP A 72 -14.85 4.02 -7.48
C ASP A 72 -14.03 4.96 -6.60
N ARG A 73 -14.53 5.30 -5.42
CA ARG A 73 -13.81 6.14 -4.46
C ARG A 73 -12.50 5.46 -4.00
N GLN A 74 -12.59 4.17 -3.66
CA GLN A 74 -11.43 3.43 -3.18
C GLN A 74 -10.39 3.21 -4.27
N ILE A 75 -10.81 2.90 -5.48
CA ILE A 75 -9.91 2.77 -6.64
C ILE A 75 -9.24 4.11 -6.93
N HIS A 76 -9.98 5.21 -6.89
CA HIS A 76 -9.44 6.54 -7.10
C HIS A 76 -8.38 6.91 -6.06
N ARG A 77 -8.63 6.60 -4.79
CA ARG A 77 -7.66 6.81 -3.71
C ARG A 77 -6.38 6.01 -3.95
N TRP A 78 -6.52 4.74 -4.32
CA TRP A 78 -5.35 3.90 -4.62
C TRP A 78 -4.53 4.48 -5.78
N LYS A 79 -5.20 4.88 -6.85
CA LYS A 79 -4.53 5.49 -8.01
C LYS A 79 -3.78 6.77 -7.64
N GLY A 80 -4.32 7.56 -6.72
CA GLY A 80 -3.68 8.79 -6.24
C GLY A 80 -2.41 8.54 -5.42
N VAL A 81 -2.25 7.35 -4.87
CA VAL A 81 -1.07 6.94 -4.08
C VAL A 81 -0.11 6.08 -4.91
N CYS A 82 -0.63 5.02 -5.50
CA CYS A 82 0.14 3.92 -6.09
C CYS A 82 -0.02 3.79 -7.60
N GLY A 83 -0.95 4.49 -8.23
CA GLY A 83 -1.13 4.46 -9.68
C GLY A 83 0.06 5.08 -10.43
N ILE A 84 0.05 4.98 -11.75
CA ILE A 84 1.16 5.49 -12.59
C ILE A 84 1.42 6.99 -12.36
N ASN A 85 0.38 7.75 -12.02
CA ASN A 85 0.47 9.16 -11.65
C ASN A 85 0.34 9.37 -10.15
N GLY A 86 0.46 8.30 -9.35
CA GLY A 86 0.31 8.34 -7.91
C GLY A 86 1.43 9.12 -7.25
N ARG A 87 1.08 9.90 -6.24
CA ARG A 87 2.00 10.82 -5.56
C ARG A 87 3.20 10.09 -4.94
N TRP A 88 2.93 9.03 -4.17
CA TRP A 88 3.98 8.33 -3.44
C TRP A 88 4.78 7.40 -4.32
N ARG A 89 4.15 6.76 -5.31
CA ARG A 89 4.85 5.97 -6.32
C ARG A 89 5.86 6.84 -7.09
N ASN A 90 5.46 7.99 -7.56
CA ASN A 90 6.38 8.89 -8.27
C ASN A 90 7.48 9.41 -7.35
N ARG A 91 7.17 9.69 -6.09
CA ARG A 91 8.15 10.16 -5.11
C ARG A 91 9.22 9.12 -4.83
N ILE A 92 8.84 7.86 -4.63
CA ILE A 92 9.82 6.81 -4.34
C ILE A 92 10.76 6.58 -5.54
N TYR A 93 10.24 6.55 -6.77
CA TYR A 93 11.09 6.36 -7.94
C TYR A 93 12.04 7.53 -8.16
N LYS A 94 11.60 8.76 -7.91
CA LYS A 94 12.50 9.91 -7.92
C LYS A 94 13.61 9.77 -6.88
N ASN A 95 13.28 9.37 -5.66
CA ASN A 95 14.27 9.17 -4.61
C ASN A 95 15.28 8.07 -4.95
N ILE A 96 14.81 6.97 -5.54
CA ILE A 96 15.67 5.88 -6.01
C ILE A 96 16.60 6.38 -7.13
N TYR A 97 16.07 7.12 -8.08
CA TYR A 97 16.85 7.68 -9.19
C TYR A 97 17.94 8.63 -8.67
N ASP A 98 17.58 9.56 -7.80
CA ASP A 98 18.52 10.57 -7.28
C ASP A 98 19.61 9.96 -6.38
N SER A 99 19.31 8.90 -5.65
CA SER A 99 20.23 8.28 -4.69
C SER A 99 20.94 7.04 -5.23
N ASN A 100 20.44 6.45 -6.30
CA ASN A 100 20.85 5.12 -6.79
C ASN A 100 20.79 4.05 -5.69
N ASN A 101 19.81 4.15 -4.80
CA ASN A 101 19.63 3.26 -3.66
C ASN A 101 18.17 2.77 -3.59
N TRP A 102 17.97 1.45 -3.80
CA TRP A 102 16.66 0.82 -3.76
C TRP A 102 16.06 0.73 -2.36
N ASP A 103 16.86 0.88 -1.33
CA ASP A 103 16.41 0.82 0.07
C ASP A 103 16.11 2.21 0.64
N ILE A 104 16.17 3.25 -0.20
CA ILE A 104 15.90 4.62 0.24
C ILE A 104 14.46 4.80 0.68
N SER A 105 14.23 5.72 1.61
CA SER A 105 12.89 6.12 2.07
C SER A 105 12.04 4.94 2.55
N PRO A 106 12.48 4.19 3.56
CA PRO A 106 11.76 3.01 4.01
C PRO A 106 10.32 3.30 4.46
N ARG A 107 10.03 4.48 4.98
CA ARG A 107 8.66 4.88 5.36
C ARG A 107 7.73 4.98 4.16
N ILE A 108 8.22 5.55 3.05
CA ILE A 108 7.43 5.64 1.81
C ILE A 108 7.20 4.24 1.26
N GLN A 109 8.22 3.41 1.21
CA GLN A 109 8.10 2.03 0.73
C GLN A 109 7.14 1.21 1.60
N GLN A 110 7.18 1.39 2.91
CA GLN A 110 6.25 0.71 3.81
C GLN A 110 4.81 1.21 3.62
N SER A 111 4.60 2.51 3.43
CA SER A 111 3.27 3.05 3.10
C SER A 111 2.72 2.46 1.81
N LEU A 112 3.54 2.36 0.77
CA LEU A 112 3.13 1.75 -0.50
C LEU A 112 2.74 0.28 -0.32
N LEU A 113 3.47 -0.48 0.50
CA LEU A 113 3.11 -1.86 0.83
C LEU A 113 1.75 -1.95 1.54
N HIS A 114 1.43 -0.99 2.42
CA HIS A 114 0.11 -0.92 3.07
C HIS A 114 -1.03 -0.73 2.04
N TRP A 115 -0.73 -0.13 0.89
CA TRP A 115 -1.65 0.00 -0.24
C TRP A 115 -1.51 -1.14 -1.26
N GLY A 116 -0.79 -2.21 -0.92
CA GLY A 116 -0.60 -3.36 -1.78
C GLY A 116 0.34 -3.12 -2.95
N TYR A 117 1.18 -2.10 -2.89
CA TYR A 117 2.13 -1.77 -3.96
C TYR A 117 3.57 -2.05 -3.51
N LYS A 118 4.26 -2.88 -4.29
CA LYS A 118 5.69 -3.15 -4.11
C LYS A 118 6.51 -2.44 -5.17
N VAL A 119 7.48 -1.65 -4.74
CA VAL A 119 8.46 -1.01 -5.62
C VAL A 119 9.19 -2.08 -6.43
N ASN A 120 9.30 -1.88 -7.75
CA ASN A 120 9.90 -2.86 -8.64
C ASN A 120 10.61 -2.19 -9.82
N GLU A 121 11.50 -2.96 -10.44
CA GLU A 121 12.35 -2.50 -11.53
C GLU A 121 11.55 -2.15 -12.80
N GLU A 122 10.53 -2.93 -13.15
CA GLU A 122 9.73 -2.70 -14.35
C GLU A 122 9.03 -1.34 -14.28
N ASP A 123 8.39 -1.04 -13.17
CA ASP A 123 7.71 0.23 -12.95
C ASP A 123 8.70 1.39 -12.86
N PHE A 124 9.88 1.17 -12.32
CA PHE A 124 10.94 2.16 -12.30
C PHE A 124 11.40 2.55 -13.72
N ILE A 125 11.58 1.57 -14.59
CA ILE A 125 11.93 1.82 -16.01
C ILE A 125 10.83 2.63 -16.69
N ILE A 126 9.57 2.28 -16.48
CA ILE A 126 8.42 3.03 -17.00
C ILE A 126 8.45 4.48 -16.49
N TRP A 127 8.72 4.67 -15.21
CA TRP A 127 8.83 6.00 -14.60
C TRP A 127 9.95 6.82 -15.26
N GLN A 128 11.11 6.23 -15.48
CA GLN A 128 12.23 6.89 -16.15
C GLN A 128 11.86 7.33 -17.57
N LYS A 129 11.22 6.46 -18.33
CA LYS A 129 10.76 6.78 -19.70
C LYS A 129 9.73 7.91 -19.70
N ASN A 130 8.78 7.88 -18.77
CA ASN A 130 7.75 8.92 -18.67
C ASN A 130 8.34 10.28 -18.28
N ASN A 131 9.47 10.30 -17.59
CA ASN A 131 10.16 11.53 -17.19
C ASN A 131 11.35 11.87 -18.12
N LYS A 132 11.50 11.13 -19.23
CA LYS A 132 12.56 11.34 -20.22
C LYS A 132 13.96 11.30 -19.61
N LEU A 133 14.18 10.37 -18.71
CA LEU A 133 15.45 10.19 -17.99
C LEU A 133 16.21 9.01 -18.56
N ASP A 134 17.55 9.08 -18.52
CA ASP A 134 18.38 7.95 -18.86
C ASP A 134 18.29 6.85 -17.79
N SER A 135 18.37 5.59 -18.25
CA SER A 135 18.34 4.46 -17.32
C SER A 135 19.64 4.41 -16.50
N ILE A 136 19.49 4.29 -15.18
CA ILE A 136 20.60 4.01 -14.25
C ILE A 136 20.75 2.52 -13.96
N ILE A 137 19.79 1.70 -14.42
CA ILE A 137 19.86 0.25 -14.32
C ILE A 137 20.63 -0.27 -15.53
N LYS A 138 21.75 -0.86 -15.26
CA LYS A 138 22.61 -1.45 -16.30
C LYS A 138 22.47 -2.96 -16.34
#